data_8a05ae88ee969f4896eee54b8968ead2
#
_entry.id   8a05ae88ee969f4896eee54b8968ead2
#
_cell.length_a   1.000
_cell.length_b   1.000
_cell.length_c   1.000
_cell.angle_alpha   90.00
_cell.angle_beta   90.00
_cell.angle_gamma   90.00
#
_symmetry.space_group_name_H-M   'P 1'
#
loop_
_entity.id
_entity.type
_entity.pdbx_description
1 polymer ?
#
loop_
_entity_poly.entity_id
_entity_poly.type
_entity_poly.pdbx_seq_one_letter_code
_entity_poly.pdbx_strand_id
1 'polypeptide(L)'
;MKKTALILLGVISAMPGCGRHKADSAPSDTEFVAQYRDSVLRLSDIVSRLPAGISAADSTALIRKMADQWIEGFLIEDLAAGQIDDLDRIDALTADYRRSLIADSYRRKMRRSGVQPVDMAGVKAYYKAHAAELRLERPIVKGLFIRIPADSRHLDEIRQWMRLADTDSYDALENTGRREATAFRYFADRWVDFDAVASEIPAKLGDADTFVENTVDYETELNGMVYILHLTDFMRSGTMMPEDYAAPIIEDRMKALHLADYEAGLIKALRASAAEKNILKEGNYIKQR
;
A
#
# COMPACT_ATOMS: atom_id res chain seq x y z
N MET A 1 45.65 54.65 -62.10
CA MET A 1 45.61 54.07 -60.76
C MET A 1 44.15 53.59 -60.48
N LYS A 2 43.91 52.33 -60.74
CA LYS A 2 42.56 51.75 -60.83
C LYS A 2 42.23 51.07 -59.49
N LYS A 3 41.17 51.51 -58.85
CA LYS A 3 40.58 50.86 -57.62
C LYS A 3 39.55 49.84 -58.05
N THR A 4 39.83 48.60 -57.84
CA THR A 4 38.86 47.50 -58.03
C THR A 4 38.09 47.30 -56.77
N ALA A 5 36.76 47.48 -56.78
CA ALA A 5 35.85 47.19 -55.66
C ALA A 5 35.36 45.75 -55.77
N LEU A 6 35.57 44.97 -54.70
CA LEU A 6 35.11 43.60 -54.59
C LEU A 6 33.75 43.63 -53.87
N ILE A 7 32.68 43.26 -54.58
CA ILE A 7 31.33 43.12 -54.02
C ILE A 7 31.22 41.74 -53.41
N LEU A 8 31.07 41.67 -52.05
CA LEU A 8 30.83 40.45 -51.36
C LEU A 8 29.28 40.23 -51.25
N LEU A 9 28.83 39.27 -52.00
CA LEU A 9 27.40 38.86 -51.98
C LEU A 9 27.12 38.03 -50.69
N GLY A 10 26.46 38.59 -49.70
CA GLY A 10 26.04 37.91 -48.52
C GLY A 10 24.77 37.06 -48.79
N VAL A 11 24.91 35.76 -48.75
CA VAL A 11 23.77 34.83 -48.80
C VAL A 11 23.13 34.78 -47.41
N ILE A 12 21.95 35.40 -47.26
CA ILE A 12 21.11 35.28 -46.08
C ILE A 12 20.35 33.96 -46.19
N SER A 13 20.82 32.94 -45.48
CA SER A 13 20.08 31.70 -45.29
C SER A 13 18.91 31.93 -44.32
N ALA A 14 17.70 32.10 -44.84
CA ALA A 14 16.49 32.06 -44.06
C ALA A 14 16.26 30.63 -43.57
N MET A 15 16.48 30.40 -42.27
CA MET A 15 16.01 29.18 -41.62
C MET A 15 14.49 29.30 -41.40
N PRO A 16 13.68 28.38 -41.92
CA PRO A 16 12.29 28.29 -41.49
C PRO A 16 12.25 27.68 -40.08
N GLY A 17 11.96 28.51 -39.10
CA GLY A 17 11.61 28.06 -37.75
C GLY A 17 10.37 27.22 -37.83
N CYS A 18 10.51 25.89 -37.84
CA CYS A 18 9.41 24.95 -37.53
C CYS A 18 8.99 25.12 -36.07
N GLY A 19 8.15 26.09 -35.82
CA GLY A 19 7.27 26.06 -34.67
C GLY A 19 6.37 24.81 -34.80
N ARG A 20 6.75 23.72 -34.11
CA ARG A 20 5.86 22.60 -33.92
C ARG A 20 4.76 23.07 -33.00
N HIS A 21 3.72 23.69 -33.56
CA HIS A 21 2.40 23.57 -32.99
C HIS A 21 2.12 22.07 -32.95
N LYS A 22 2.04 21.50 -31.75
CA LYS A 22 1.31 20.27 -31.55
C LYS A 22 -0.11 20.56 -32.05
N ALA A 23 -0.40 20.18 -33.27
CA ALA A 23 -1.75 20.00 -33.71
C ALA A 23 -2.31 18.96 -32.73
N ASP A 24 -3.26 19.34 -31.89
CA ASP A 24 -4.12 18.41 -31.21
C ASP A 24 -4.71 17.53 -32.33
N SER A 25 -4.14 16.34 -32.48
CA SER A 25 -4.68 15.34 -33.39
C SER A 25 -6.06 15.01 -32.82
N ALA A 26 -7.08 15.29 -33.60
CA ALA A 26 -8.43 14.83 -33.30
C ALA A 26 -8.34 13.33 -32.92
N PRO A 27 -9.04 12.88 -31.86
CA PRO A 27 -9.01 11.49 -31.43
C PRO A 27 -9.33 10.59 -32.63
N SER A 28 -8.57 9.52 -32.80
CA SER A 28 -8.87 8.53 -33.83
C SER A 28 -10.28 7.99 -33.59
N ASP A 29 -11.11 7.83 -34.61
CA ASP A 29 -12.50 7.37 -34.52
C ASP A 29 -12.67 6.04 -33.73
N THR A 30 -11.61 5.27 -33.60
CA THR A 30 -11.60 4.00 -32.82
C THR A 30 -11.46 4.16 -31.31
N GLU A 31 -11.01 5.32 -30.82
CA GLU A 31 -10.88 5.58 -29.36
C GLU A 31 -12.03 6.41 -28.80
N PHE A 32 -12.83 7.01 -29.65
CA PHE A 32 -13.92 7.91 -29.30
C PHE A 32 -15.22 7.14 -29.07
N VAL A 33 -15.85 7.31 -27.92
CA VAL A 33 -17.13 6.69 -27.57
C VAL A 33 -18.24 7.71 -27.57
N ALA A 34 -18.05 8.86 -26.92
CA ALA A 34 -19.01 9.97 -26.88
C ALA A 34 -18.26 11.30 -26.68
N GLN A 35 -18.90 12.39 -27.13
CA GLN A 35 -18.41 13.75 -26.88
C GLN A 35 -19.60 14.65 -26.52
N TYR A 36 -19.40 15.48 -25.50
CA TYR A 36 -20.31 16.53 -25.13
C TYR A 36 -19.52 17.83 -24.93
N ARG A 37 -19.73 18.83 -25.80
CA ARG A 37 -18.91 20.04 -25.89
C ARG A 37 -17.42 19.69 -26.02
N ASP A 38 -16.59 20.18 -25.10
CA ASP A 38 -15.14 19.92 -25.06
C ASP A 38 -14.77 18.63 -24.31
N SER A 39 -15.75 17.97 -23.68
CA SER A 39 -15.53 16.73 -22.93
C SER A 39 -15.67 15.52 -23.86
N VAL A 40 -14.66 14.63 -23.84
CA VAL A 40 -14.61 13.43 -24.69
C VAL A 40 -14.51 12.21 -23.80
N LEU A 41 -15.42 11.24 -23.98
CA LEU A 41 -15.35 9.91 -23.38
C LEU A 41 -14.61 8.98 -24.35
N ARG A 42 -13.50 8.43 -23.87
CA ARG A 42 -12.68 7.49 -24.63
C ARG A 42 -12.95 6.05 -24.23
N LEU A 43 -12.74 5.13 -25.14
CA LEU A 43 -12.87 3.71 -24.84
C LEU A 43 -11.93 3.26 -23.70
N SER A 44 -10.72 3.79 -23.65
CA SER A 44 -9.74 3.55 -22.57
C SER A 44 -10.28 3.89 -21.18
N ASP A 45 -11.10 4.94 -21.07
CA ASP A 45 -11.67 5.39 -19.79
C ASP A 45 -12.74 4.42 -19.26
N ILE A 46 -13.39 3.68 -20.17
CA ILE A 46 -14.41 2.69 -19.85
C ILE A 46 -13.80 1.32 -19.60
N VAL A 47 -12.89 0.87 -20.48
CA VAL A 47 -12.31 -0.49 -20.42
C VAL A 47 -11.64 -0.77 -19.07
N SER A 48 -11.00 0.24 -18.48
CA SER A 48 -10.37 0.12 -17.15
C SER A 48 -11.36 -0.18 -16.01
N ARG A 49 -12.65 0.01 -16.24
CA ARG A 49 -13.76 -0.19 -15.28
C ARG A 49 -14.56 -1.47 -15.53
N LEU A 50 -14.25 -2.18 -16.61
CA LEU A 50 -14.95 -3.42 -16.95
C LEU A 50 -14.48 -4.56 -16.02
N PRO A 51 -15.39 -5.45 -15.58
CA PRO A 51 -15.01 -6.64 -14.82
C PRO A 51 -14.10 -7.57 -15.63
N ALA A 52 -13.13 -8.20 -14.98
CA ALA A 52 -12.28 -9.19 -15.62
C ALA A 52 -13.12 -10.42 -16.05
N GLY A 53 -12.86 -10.94 -17.26
CA GLY A 53 -13.53 -12.15 -17.77
C GLY A 53 -14.94 -11.96 -18.31
N ILE A 54 -15.38 -10.70 -18.49
CA ILE A 54 -16.69 -10.40 -19.12
C ILE A 54 -16.73 -10.86 -20.60
N SER A 55 -17.87 -11.37 -21.07
CA SER A 55 -18.05 -11.74 -22.48
C SER A 55 -18.00 -10.51 -23.41
N ALA A 56 -17.65 -10.72 -24.69
CA ALA A 56 -17.60 -9.63 -25.66
C ALA A 56 -18.98 -8.93 -25.85
N ALA A 57 -20.07 -9.71 -25.80
CA ALA A 57 -21.42 -9.18 -25.93
C ALA A 57 -21.82 -8.32 -24.72
N ASP A 58 -21.56 -8.82 -23.50
CA ASP A 58 -21.83 -8.09 -22.27
C ASP A 58 -20.93 -6.86 -22.12
N SER A 59 -19.67 -6.96 -22.56
CA SER A 59 -18.74 -5.84 -22.61
C SER A 59 -19.29 -4.70 -23.48
N THR A 60 -19.78 -5.02 -24.70
CA THR A 60 -20.36 -4.03 -25.61
C THR A 60 -21.62 -3.37 -25.01
N ALA A 61 -22.47 -4.17 -24.38
CA ALA A 61 -23.69 -3.65 -23.74
C ALA A 61 -23.34 -2.72 -22.56
N LEU A 62 -22.35 -3.09 -21.76
CA LEU A 62 -21.91 -2.29 -20.62
C LEU A 62 -21.22 -0.98 -21.06
N ILE A 63 -20.40 -1.02 -22.12
CA ILE A 63 -19.79 0.18 -22.71
C ILE A 63 -20.87 1.16 -23.16
N ARG A 64 -21.89 0.67 -23.87
CA ARG A 64 -23.02 1.51 -24.31
C ARG A 64 -23.74 2.13 -23.12
N LYS A 65 -24.10 1.34 -22.12
CA LYS A 65 -24.74 1.82 -20.89
C LYS A 65 -23.92 2.90 -20.19
N MET A 66 -22.61 2.71 -20.09
CA MET A 66 -21.71 3.71 -19.45
C MET A 66 -21.62 4.98 -20.29
N ALA A 67 -21.64 4.88 -21.62
CA ALA A 67 -21.67 6.03 -22.50
C ALA A 67 -22.99 6.82 -22.36
N ASP A 68 -24.12 6.12 -22.33
CA ASP A 68 -25.44 6.74 -22.14
C ASP A 68 -25.53 7.48 -20.80
N GLN A 69 -25.06 6.84 -19.71
CA GLN A 69 -24.99 7.44 -18.37
C GLN A 69 -24.08 8.68 -18.33
N TRP A 70 -22.96 8.65 -19.05
CA TRP A 70 -22.03 9.76 -19.13
C TRP A 70 -22.67 10.96 -19.86
N ILE A 71 -23.33 10.72 -20.99
CA ILE A 71 -24.07 11.76 -21.75
C ILE A 71 -25.19 12.33 -20.89
N GLU A 72 -26.01 11.47 -20.27
CA GLU A 72 -27.14 11.88 -19.42
C GLU A 72 -26.66 12.76 -18.27
N GLY A 73 -25.51 12.44 -17.65
CA GLY A 73 -24.89 13.26 -16.60
C GLY A 73 -24.66 14.70 -17.03
N PHE A 74 -24.06 14.93 -18.18
CA PHE A 74 -23.83 16.28 -18.72
C PHE A 74 -25.14 17.01 -19.10
N LEU A 75 -26.10 16.29 -19.68
CA LEU A 75 -27.39 16.89 -20.04
C LEU A 75 -28.16 17.37 -18.80
N ILE A 76 -28.14 16.57 -17.74
CA ILE A 76 -28.75 16.93 -16.44
C ILE A 76 -28.01 18.10 -15.81
N GLU A 77 -26.65 18.08 -15.80
CA GLU A 77 -25.84 19.16 -15.26
C GLU A 77 -26.17 20.50 -15.95
N ASP A 78 -26.24 20.53 -17.27
CA ASP A 78 -26.61 21.73 -18.03
C ASP A 78 -28.02 22.21 -17.73
N LEU A 79 -28.99 21.28 -17.64
CA LEU A 79 -30.37 21.61 -17.29
C LEU A 79 -30.44 22.17 -15.86
N ALA A 80 -29.69 21.59 -14.93
CA ALA A 80 -29.71 21.94 -13.52
C ALA A 80 -29.00 23.28 -13.24
N ALA A 81 -28.04 23.66 -14.05
CA ALA A 81 -27.20 24.86 -13.84
C ALA A 81 -27.96 26.15 -13.64
N GLY A 82 -29.21 26.26 -14.19
CA GLY A 82 -30.09 27.41 -13.98
C GLY A 82 -31.23 27.18 -12.97
N GLN A 83 -31.28 26.02 -12.32
CA GLN A 83 -32.42 25.59 -11.49
C GLN A 83 -32.02 25.19 -10.05
N ILE A 84 -30.72 25.04 -9.78
CA ILE A 84 -30.21 24.67 -8.46
C ILE A 84 -29.65 25.92 -7.78
N ASP A 85 -30.16 26.22 -6.58
CA ASP A 85 -29.77 27.42 -5.81
C ASP A 85 -28.40 27.23 -5.05
N ASP A 86 -27.90 26.01 -4.89
CA ASP A 86 -26.70 25.72 -4.08
C ASP A 86 -25.46 25.30 -4.90
N LEU A 87 -25.37 25.70 -6.16
CA LEU A 87 -24.23 25.43 -7.04
C LEU A 87 -22.89 25.90 -6.41
N ASP A 88 -22.88 27.10 -5.82
CA ASP A 88 -21.68 27.63 -5.12
C ASP A 88 -21.22 26.68 -4.02
N ARG A 89 -22.14 26.02 -3.32
CA ARG A 89 -21.83 25.02 -2.29
C ARG A 89 -21.25 23.74 -2.90
N ILE A 90 -21.81 23.32 -4.01
CA ILE A 90 -21.32 22.13 -4.74
C ILE A 90 -19.90 22.39 -5.25
N ASP A 91 -19.65 23.55 -5.84
CA ASP A 91 -18.34 23.96 -6.32
C ASP A 91 -17.31 24.04 -5.16
N ALA A 92 -17.69 24.63 -4.03
CA ALA A 92 -16.85 24.68 -2.85
C ALA A 92 -16.48 23.28 -2.34
N LEU A 93 -17.45 22.35 -2.23
CA LEU A 93 -17.23 20.96 -1.83
C LEU A 93 -16.33 20.22 -2.81
N THR A 94 -16.57 20.41 -4.11
CA THR A 94 -15.74 19.80 -5.16
C THR A 94 -14.32 20.31 -5.13
N ALA A 95 -14.13 21.60 -4.94
CA ALA A 95 -12.81 22.21 -4.79
C ALA A 95 -12.07 21.69 -3.53
N ASP A 96 -12.77 21.53 -2.41
CA ASP A 96 -12.23 20.98 -1.18
C ASP A 96 -11.82 19.51 -1.34
N TYR A 97 -12.69 18.73 -1.96
CA TYR A 97 -12.41 17.32 -2.26
C TYR A 97 -11.21 17.17 -3.19
N ARG A 98 -11.13 17.99 -4.24
CA ARG A 98 -9.96 18.01 -5.13
C ARG A 98 -8.67 18.34 -4.38
N ARG A 99 -8.68 19.35 -3.49
CA ARG A 99 -7.53 19.69 -2.65
C ARG A 99 -7.10 18.52 -1.76
N SER A 100 -8.06 17.85 -1.13
CA SER A 100 -7.79 16.70 -0.27
C SER A 100 -7.16 15.54 -1.04
N LEU A 101 -7.66 15.21 -2.23
CA LEU A 101 -7.10 14.16 -3.10
C LEU A 101 -5.66 14.47 -3.54
N ILE A 102 -5.37 15.73 -3.90
CA ILE A 102 -4.02 16.16 -4.28
C ILE A 102 -3.07 16.04 -3.08
N ALA A 103 -3.47 16.54 -1.90
CA ALA A 103 -2.68 16.45 -0.69
C ALA A 103 -2.38 14.99 -0.31
N ASP A 104 -3.38 14.14 -0.38
CA ASP A 104 -3.28 12.72 -0.08
C ASP A 104 -2.38 11.96 -1.07
N SER A 105 -2.49 12.29 -2.36
CA SER A 105 -1.62 11.73 -3.40
C SER A 105 -0.17 12.14 -3.19
N TYR A 106 0.08 13.39 -2.78
CA TYR A 106 1.41 13.86 -2.46
C TYR A 106 1.98 13.18 -1.20
N ARG A 107 1.19 13.02 -0.14
CA ARG A 107 1.58 12.27 1.07
C ARG A 107 1.91 10.81 0.74
N ARG A 108 1.12 10.15 -0.10
CA ARG A 108 1.44 8.79 -0.58
C ARG A 108 2.76 8.75 -1.35
N LYS A 109 3.04 9.73 -2.19
CA LYS A 109 4.32 9.86 -2.89
C LYS A 109 5.48 10.00 -1.90
N MET A 110 5.34 10.89 -0.90
CA MET A 110 6.35 11.10 0.14
C MET A 110 6.66 9.80 0.91
N ARG A 111 5.62 9.07 1.33
CA ARG A 111 5.79 7.77 2.00
C ARG A 111 6.56 6.74 1.16
N ARG A 112 6.33 6.72 -0.16
CA ARG A 112 7.03 5.81 -1.08
C ARG A 112 8.48 6.22 -1.35
N SER A 113 8.75 7.51 -1.36
CA SER A 113 10.11 8.03 -1.61
C SER A 113 11.04 7.82 -0.42
N GLY A 114 10.52 7.43 0.74
CA GLY A 114 11.25 7.33 1.99
C GLY A 114 11.70 8.72 2.51
N VAL A 115 11.46 8.97 3.77
CA VAL A 115 12.01 10.17 4.38
C VAL A 115 13.35 9.81 4.95
N GLN A 116 14.10 9.81 5.58
CA GLN A 116 15.39 9.31 6.01
C GLN A 116 15.33 7.81 6.35
N PRO A 117 16.26 6.99 5.86
CA PRO A 117 16.36 5.61 6.30
C PRO A 117 16.61 5.57 7.80
N VAL A 118 15.89 4.69 8.48
CA VAL A 118 16.12 4.40 9.89
C VAL A 118 17.29 3.41 9.95
N ASP A 119 18.36 3.78 10.65
CA ASP A 119 19.48 2.87 10.86
C ASP A 119 19.25 1.96 12.08
N MET A 120 19.91 0.82 12.11
CA MET A 120 19.80 -0.14 13.21
C MET A 120 20.38 0.40 14.53
N ALA A 121 21.30 1.36 14.50
CA ALA A 121 21.82 2.00 15.71
C ALA A 121 20.73 2.86 16.37
N GLY A 122 19.94 3.59 15.56
CA GLY A 122 18.77 4.34 16.03
C GLY A 122 17.70 3.43 16.61
N VAL A 123 17.40 2.29 15.97
CA VAL A 123 16.44 1.29 16.48
C VAL A 123 16.88 0.77 17.85
N LYS A 124 18.16 0.39 18.00
CA LYS A 124 18.71 -0.08 19.29
C LYS A 124 18.69 0.99 20.37
N ALA A 125 19.02 2.23 20.01
CA ALA A 125 18.97 3.35 20.95
C ALA A 125 17.52 3.61 21.43
N TYR A 126 16.57 3.58 20.52
CA TYR A 126 15.15 3.71 20.84
C TYR A 126 14.67 2.58 21.75
N TYR A 127 15.00 1.32 21.43
CA TYR A 127 14.65 0.17 22.25
C TYR A 127 15.17 0.34 23.69
N LYS A 128 16.46 0.68 23.87
CA LYS A 128 17.04 0.89 25.19
C LYS A 128 16.36 2.01 25.99
N ALA A 129 15.97 3.08 25.31
CA ALA A 129 15.31 4.22 25.98
C ALA A 129 13.86 3.91 26.40
N HIS A 130 13.16 3.01 25.67
CA HIS A 130 11.73 2.75 25.85
C HIS A 130 11.39 1.29 26.20
N ALA A 131 12.40 0.47 26.53
CA ALA A 131 12.20 -0.97 26.78
C ALA A 131 11.12 -1.27 27.83
N ALA A 132 11.00 -0.44 28.85
CA ALA A 132 9.97 -0.61 29.90
C ALA A 132 8.54 -0.42 29.39
N GLU A 133 8.36 0.34 28.28
CA GLU A 133 7.07 0.62 27.66
C GLU A 133 6.72 -0.41 26.57
N LEU A 134 7.74 -1.06 25.99
CA LEU A 134 7.61 -2.04 24.93
C LEU A 134 7.21 -3.41 25.54
N ARG A 135 5.92 -3.57 25.77
CA ARG A 135 5.37 -4.81 26.32
C ARG A 135 4.53 -5.54 25.29
N LEU A 136 4.58 -6.86 25.34
CA LEU A 136 3.79 -7.73 24.50
C LEU A 136 2.29 -7.55 24.83
N GLU A 137 1.49 -7.23 23.84
CA GLU A 137 0.04 -7.20 23.99
C GLU A 137 -0.57 -8.61 23.95
N ARG A 138 0.13 -9.54 23.30
CA ARG A 138 -0.24 -10.94 23.10
C ARG A 138 0.98 -11.83 23.25
N PRO A 139 0.82 -13.14 23.55
CA PRO A 139 1.93 -14.05 23.59
C PRO A 139 2.60 -14.21 22.22
N ILE A 140 3.91 -14.35 22.22
CA ILE A 140 4.72 -14.68 21.06
C ILE A 140 5.41 -16.01 21.26
N VAL A 141 5.67 -16.70 20.15
CA VAL A 141 6.20 -18.06 20.16
C VAL A 141 7.32 -18.24 19.14
N LYS A 142 8.17 -19.23 19.40
CA LYS A 142 9.05 -19.85 18.42
C LYS A 142 8.67 -21.31 18.25
N GLY A 143 8.87 -21.87 17.05
CA GLY A 143 8.52 -23.26 16.81
C GLY A 143 8.30 -23.62 15.36
N LEU A 144 7.50 -24.64 15.16
CA LEU A 144 7.14 -25.20 13.86
C LEU A 144 5.65 -25.48 13.80
N PHE A 145 5.09 -25.30 12.63
CA PHE A 145 3.71 -25.70 12.34
C PHE A 145 3.64 -26.40 10.99
N ILE A 146 2.90 -27.51 10.96
CA ILE A 146 2.62 -28.25 9.72
C ILE A 146 1.15 -28.64 9.64
N ARG A 147 0.60 -28.58 8.43
CA ARG A 147 -0.73 -29.13 8.09
C ARG A 147 -0.57 -30.10 6.96
N ILE A 148 -0.93 -31.36 7.19
CA ILE A 148 -0.68 -32.47 6.25
C ILE A 148 -1.93 -33.38 6.17
N PRO A 149 -2.19 -34.06 5.02
CA PRO A 149 -3.24 -35.08 4.94
C PRO A 149 -3.04 -36.19 5.96
N ALA A 150 -4.13 -36.65 6.59
CA ALA A 150 -4.10 -37.70 7.60
C ALA A 150 -3.66 -39.08 7.06
N ASP A 151 -3.79 -39.27 5.75
CA ASP A 151 -3.37 -40.49 5.03
C ASP A 151 -1.94 -40.38 4.48
N SER A 152 -1.18 -39.32 4.81
CA SER A 152 0.22 -39.21 4.38
C SER A 152 1.06 -40.37 4.95
N ARG A 153 1.80 -41.04 4.08
CA ARG A 153 2.70 -42.13 4.46
C ARG A 153 3.89 -41.72 5.34
N HIS A 154 4.20 -40.40 5.39
CA HIS A 154 5.30 -39.84 6.18
C HIS A 154 4.82 -39.17 7.49
N LEU A 155 3.54 -39.34 7.86
CA LEU A 155 2.98 -38.65 9.02
C LEU A 155 3.72 -38.99 10.33
N ASP A 156 4.07 -40.25 10.54
CA ASP A 156 4.78 -40.67 11.76
C ASP A 156 6.23 -40.17 11.80
N GLU A 157 6.91 -40.12 10.64
CA GLU A 157 8.24 -39.55 10.52
C GLU A 157 8.20 -38.04 10.80
N ILE A 158 7.21 -37.33 10.27
CA ILE A 158 6.99 -35.90 10.49
C ILE A 158 6.73 -35.62 11.97
N ARG A 159 5.93 -36.43 12.65
CA ARG A 159 5.73 -36.30 14.11
C ARG A 159 7.03 -36.43 14.88
N GLN A 160 7.90 -37.35 14.46
CA GLN A 160 9.20 -37.53 15.08
C GLN A 160 10.11 -36.34 14.82
N TRP A 161 10.23 -35.87 13.59
CA TRP A 161 11.06 -34.71 13.22
C TRP A 161 10.59 -33.42 13.90
N MET A 162 9.27 -33.22 13.99
CA MET A 162 8.70 -32.06 14.72
C MET A 162 9.13 -32.03 16.19
N ARG A 163 9.19 -33.18 16.86
CA ARG A 163 9.60 -33.29 18.28
C ARG A 163 11.09 -33.19 18.50
N LEU A 164 11.89 -33.72 17.60
CA LEU A 164 13.36 -33.64 17.69
C LEU A 164 13.85 -32.20 17.51
N ALA A 165 13.26 -31.49 16.57
CA ALA A 165 13.53 -30.09 16.28
C ALA A 165 15.03 -29.75 16.17
N ASP A 166 15.84 -30.70 15.66
CA ASP A 166 17.25 -30.51 15.37
C ASP A 166 17.49 -30.16 13.88
N THR A 167 18.71 -29.82 13.53
CA THR A 167 19.07 -29.36 12.16
C THR A 167 18.70 -30.40 11.10
N ASP A 168 18.99 -31.69 11.33
CA ASP A 168 18.72 -32.75 10.36
C ASP A 168 17.21 -32.97 10.18
N SER A 169 16.46 -32.88 11.28
CA SER A 169 14.99 -32.93 11.27
C SER A 169 14.38 -31.75 10.52
N TYR A 170 14.95 -30.55 10.65
CA TYR A 170 14.45 -29.37 9.91
C TYR A 170 14.65 -29.54 8.39
N ASP A 171 15.81 -30.04 7.97
CA ASP A 171 16.06 -30.32 6.55
C ASP A 171 15.10 -31.40 6.00
N ALA A 172 14.84 -32.43 6.78
CA ALA A 172 13.89 -33.48 6.43
C ALA A 172 12.45 -32.94 6.36
N LEU A 173 12.02 -32.13 7.33
CA LEU A 173 10.72 -31.46 7.35
C LEU A 173 10.55 -30.50 6.18
N GLU A 174 11.56 -29.70 5.86
CA GLU A 174 11.50 -28.76 4.73
C GLU A 174 11.36 -29.53 3.41
N ASN A 175 12.14 -30.58 3.21
CA ASN A 175 12.11 -31.40 1.99
C ASN A 175 10.81 -32.18 1.84
N THR A 176 10.29 -32.76 2.91
CA THR A 176 9.05 -33.60 2.88
C THR A 176 7.84 -32.69 3.00
N GLY A 177 7.87 -31.68 3.87
CA GLY A 177 6.78 -30.73 4.05
C GLY A 177 6.45 -29.95 2.78
N ARG A 178 7.44 -29.51 2.01
CA ARG A 178 7.21 -28.84 0.70
C ARG A 178 6.51 -29.74 -0.33
N ARG A 179 6.58 -31.04 -0.20
CA ARG A 179 5.98 -31.99 -1.16
C ARG A 179 4.61 -32.50 -0.74
N GLU A 180 4.39 -32.72 0.54
CA GLU A 180 3.21 -33.42 1.05
C GLU A 180 2.30 -32.53 1.92
N ALA A 181 2.87 -31.54 2.61
CA ALA A 181 2.09 -30.64 3.46
C ALA A 181 1.35 -29.59 2.64
N THR A 182 0.15 -29.24 3.09
CA THR A 182 -0.63 -28.12 2.55
C THR A 182 -0.22 -26.78 3.19
N ALA A 183 0.43 -26.82 4.35
CA ALA A 183 1.10 -25.69 4.98
C ALA A 183 2.27 -26.18 5.82
N PHE A 184 3.40 -25.47 5.75
CA PHE A 184 4.56 -25.67 6.60
C PHE A 184 5.13 -24.31 6.97
N ARG A 185 5.33 -24.08 8.26
CA ARG A 185 5.92 -22.85 8.79
C ARG A 185 7.03 -23.19 9.76
N TYR A 186 8.21 -22.66 9.49
CA TYR A 186 9.37 -22.67 10.38
C TYR A 186 9.54 -21.27 10.98
N PHE A 187 9.49 -21.19 12.28
CA PHE A 187 9.70 -19.95 13.05
C PHE A 187 10.47 -20.20 14.35
N ALA A 188 11.27 -21.27 14.40
CA ALA A 188 12.10 -21.59 15.57
C ALA A 188 13.25 -20.58 15.77
N ASP A 189 13.64 -19.88 14.70
CA ASP A 189 14.70 -18.88 14.69
C ASP A 189 14.20 -17.44 14.95
N ARG A 190 12.90 -17.20 14.98
CA ARG A 190 12.31 -15.88 15.16
C ARG A 190 11.00 -15.94 15.95
N TRP A 191 10.72 -14.85 16.65
CA TRP A 191 9.45 -14.67 17.32
C TRP A 191 8.32 -14.35 16.32
N VAL A 192 7.17 -14.98 16.53
CA VAL A 192 5.93 -14.69 15.82
C VAL A 192 4.76 -14.57 16.78
N ASP A 193 3.75 -13.78 16.43
CA ASP A 193 2.51 -13.72 17.19
C ASP A 193 1.86 -15.10 17.27
N PHE A 194 1.51 -15.54 18.45
CA PHE A 194 0.80 -16.82 18.64
C PHE A 194 -0.55 -16.83 17.87
N ASP A 195 -1.28 -15.73 17.85
CA ASP A 195 -2.55 -15.62 17.12
C ASP A 195 -2.40 -15.90 15.62
N ALA A 196 -1.27 -15.50 15.03
CA ALA A 196 -0.99 -15.77 13.62
C ALA A 196 -0.82 -17.26 13.32
N VAL A 197 -0.30 -18.03 14.29
CA VAL A 197 -0.18 -19.49 14.22
C VAL A 197 -1.50 -20.16 14.56
N ALA A 198 -2.13 -19.72 15.64
CA ALA A 198 -3.39 -20.26 16.13
C ALA A 198 -4.52 -20.15 15.09
N SER A 199 -4.54 -19.07 14.30
CA SER A 199 -5.55 -18.87 13.24
C SER A 199 -5.51 -19.92 12.12
N GLU A 200 -4.41 -20.66 11.99
CA GLU A 200 -4.29 -21.76 11.01
C GLU A 200 -4.81 -23.11 11.56
N ILE A 201 -5.05 -23.19 12.87
CA ILE A 201 -5.53 -24.39 13.53
C ILE A 201 -7.05 -24.26 13.71
N PRO A 202 -7.86 -25.13 13.10
CA PRO A 202 -9.33 -25.03 13.14
C PRO A 202 -9.91 -25.61 14.45
N ALA A 203 -9.28 -25.30 15.58
CA ALA A 203 -9.69 -25.72 16.91
C ALA A 203 -9.69 -24.54 17.87
N LYS A 204 -10.53 -24.59 18.89
CA LYS A 204 -10.49 -23.60 19.97
C LYS A 204 -9.38 -23.95 20.94
N LEU A 205 -8.30 -23.16 20.91
CA LEU A 205 -7.13 -23.39 21.76
C LEU A 205 -7.27 -22.79 23.18
N GLY A 206 -8.37 -22.07 23.44
CA GLY A 206 -8.64 -21.44 24.73
C GLY A 206 -7.91 -20.10 24.89
N ASP A 207 -7.52 -19.78 26.13
CA ASP A 207 -6.74 -18.59 26.44
C ASP A 207 -5.30 -18.74 25.92
N ALA A 208 -4.82 -17.75 25.19
CA ALA A 208 -3.54 -17.81 24.47
C ALA A 208 -2.33 -17.95 25.40
N ASP A 209 -2.28 -17.15 26.48
CA ASP A 209 -1.18 -17.23 27.46
C ASP A 209 -1.15 -18.58 28.16
N THR A 210 -2.31 -19.08 28.55
CA THR A 210 -2.44 -20.41 29.19
C THR A 210 -2.04 -21.53 28.22
N PHE A 211 -2.39 -21.41 26.94
CA PHE A 211 -2.04 -22.41 25.95
C PHE A 211 -0.53 -22.49 25.74
N VAL A 212 0.15 -21.37 25.48
CA VAL A 212 1.59 -21.36 25.20
C VAL A 212 2.43 -21.77 26.41
N GLU A 213 1.93 -21.51 27.64
CA GLU A 213 2.62 -21.89 28.87
C GLU A 213 2.58 -23.40 29.15
N ASN A 214 1.50 -24.07 28.73
CA ASN A 214 1.26 -25.47 29.07
C ASN A 214 1.43 -26.44 27.91
N THR A 215 1.75 -25.93 26.69
CA THR A 215 1.78 -26.73 25.47
C THR A 215 3.13 -26.63 24.80
N VAL A 216 3.83 -27.74 24.66
CA VAL A 216 5.03 -27.89 23.83
C VAL A 216 4.62 -28.47 22.48
N ASP A 217 3.85 -29.57 22.51
CA ASP A 217 3.33 -30.26 21.34
C ASP A 217 1.82 -30.21 21.34
N TYR A 218 1.24 -29.82 20.23
CA TYR A 218 -0.19 -29.86 19.99
C TYR A 218 -0.50 -30.52 18.66
N GLU A 219 -1.42 -31.44 18.66
CA GLU A 219 -1.89 -32.11 17.46
C GLU A 219 -3.41 -32.20 17.46
N THR A 220 -4.03 -31.95 16.31
CA THR A 220 -5.46 -32.16 16.10
C THR A 220 -5.70 -32.61 14.65
N GLU A 221 -6.75 -33.42 14.48
CA GLU A 221 -7.20 -33.86 13.15
C GLU A 221 -8.59 -33.30 12.89
N LEU A 222 -8.76 -32.71 11.71
CA LEU A 222 -10.04 -32.22 11.24
C LEU A 222 -10.14 -32.31 9.72
N ASN A 223 -11.27 -32.82 9.23
CA ASN A 223 -11.57 -32.94 7.78
C ASN A 223 -10.48 -33.68 6.98
N GLY A 224 -9.88 -34.74 7.55
CA GLY A 224 -8.84 -35.53 6.92
C GLY A 224 -7.47 -34.83 6.85
N MET A 225 -7.28 -33.77 7.60
CA MET A 225 -6.02 -33.04 7.76
C MET A 225 -5.54 -33.10 9.20
N VAL A 226 -4.26 -33.37 9.40
CA VAL A 226 -3.57 -33.33 10.70
C VAL A 226 -2.84 -32.01 10.80
N TYR A 227 -3.00 -31.32 11.91
CA TYR A 227 -2.38 -30.06 12.28
C TYR A 227 -1.43 -30.34 13.44
N ILE A 228 -0.14 -30.13 13.25
CA ILE A 228 0.88 -30.36 14.27
C ILE A 228 1.59 -29.03 14.55
N LEU A 229 1.61 -28.63 15.81
CA LEU A 229 2.33 -27.47 16.31
C LEU A 229 3.35 -27.96 17.35
N HIS A 230 4.62 -27.56 17.19
CA HIS A 230 5.66 -27.74 18.17
C HIS A 230 6.23 -26.37 18.57
N LEU A 231 6.13 -26.02 19.85
CA LEU A 231 6.65 -24.76 20.39
C LEU A 231 8.04 -25.01 21.04
N THR A 232 9.04 -24.30 20.57
CA THR A 232 10.40 -24.37 21.10
C THR A 232 10.66 -23.31 22.18
N ASP A 233 9.92 -22.20 22.13
CA ASP A 233 10.01 -21.12 23.09
C ASP A 233 8.74 -20.27 23.08
N PHE A 234 8.44 -19.56 24.17
CA PHE A 234 7.31 -18.66 24.27
C PHE A 234 7.57 -17.48 25.21
N MET A 235 6.85 -16.39 24.99
CA MET A 235 6.76 -15.27 25.93
C MET A 235 5.31 -14.84 26.08
N ARG A 236 4.89 -14.60 27.32
CA ARG A 236 3.50 -14.21 27.65
C ARG A 236 3.22 -12.75 27.36
N SER A 237 1.95 -12.43 27.20
CA SER A 237 1.48 -11.06 27.20
C SER A 237 1.92 -10.30 28.48
N GLY A 238 2.10 -8.97 28.35
CA GLY A 238 2.58 -8.12 29.44
C GLY A 238 4.09 -8.22 29.73
N THR A 239 4.83 -9.20 29.19
CA THR A 239 6.29 -9.24 29.30
C THR A 239 6.95 -8.23 28.38
N MET A 240 8.20 -7.88 28.67
CA MET A 240 8.99 -6.96 27.80
C MET A 240 9.26 -7.63 26.46
N MET A 241 9.02 -6.89 25.36
CA MET A 241 9.32 -7.39 24.01
C MET A 241 10.81 -7.67 23.86
N PRO A 242 11.22 -8.82 23.30
CA PRO A 242 12.63 -9.04 22.91
C PRO A 242 13.07 -8.02 21.83
N GLU A 243 14.34 -7.64 21.85
CA GLU A 243 14.88 -6.61 20.91
C GLU A 243 14.68 -7.01 19.45
N ASP A 244 14.88 -8.26 19.09
CA ASP A 244 14.74 -8.79 17.74
C ASP A 244 13.28 -8.77 17.25
N TYR A 245 12.32 -9.03 18.14
CA TYR A 245 10.88 -8.89 17.84
C TYR A 245 10.43 -7.43 17.78
N ALA A 246 10.95 -6.58 18.67
CA ALA A 246 10.61 -5.16 18.73
C ALA A 246 11.22 -4.36 17.56
N ALA A 247 12.37 -4.79 17.02
CA ALA A 247 13.12 -4.02 16.02
C ALA A 247 12.30 -3.60 14.79
N PRO A 248 11.56 -4.46 14.09
CA PRO A 248 10.75 -4.04 12.95
C PRO A 248 9.61 -3.10 13.36
N ILE A 249 9.02 -3.28 14.54
CA ILE A 249 7.95 -2.43 15.06
C ILE A 249 8.50 -1.02 15.35
N ILE A 250 9.67 -0.93 15.95
CA ILE A 250 10.36 0.33 16.23
C ILE A 250 10.77 1.02 14.93
N GLU A 251 11.31 0.27 13.97
CA GLU A 251 11.69 0.81 12.65
C GLU A 251 10.50 1.47 11.96
N ASP A 252 9.35 0.80 11.92
CA ASP A 252 8.16 1.35 11.30
C ASP A 252 7.60 2.57 12.07
N ARG A 253 7.67 2.54 13.41
CA ARG A 253 7.32 3.70 14.24
C ARG A 253 8.24 4.89 13.99
N MET A 254 9.55 4.67 13.90
CA MET A 254 10.53 5.73 13.61
C MET A 254 10.34 6.29 12.21
N LYS A 255 10.09 5.45 11.19
CA LYS A 255 9.72 5.92 9.84
C LYS A 255 8.50 6.82 9.85
N ALA A 256 7.46 6.44 10.59
CA ALA A 256 6.25 7.24 10.72
C ALA A 256 6.50 8.60 11.41
N LEU A 257 7.33 8.63 12.47
CA LEU A 257 7.73 9.86 13.15
C LEU A 257 8.55 10.78 12.23
N HIS A 258 9.57 10.24 11.54
CA HIS A 258 10.38 11.00 10.58
C HIS A 258 9.53 11.61 9.46
N LEU A 259 8.53 10.86 8.97
CA LEU A 259 7.61 11.35 7.95
C LEU A 259 6.75 12.51 8.49
N ALA A 260 6.23 12.38 9.72
CA ALA A 260 5.42 13.41 10.35
C ALA A 260 6.23 14.70 10.59
N ASP A 261 7.46 14.57 11.07
CA ASP A 261 8.37 15.70 11.29
C ASP A 261 8.74 16.40 9.97
N TYR A 262 9.02 15.62 8.94
CA TYR A 262 9.28 16.15 7.60
C TYR A 262 8.07 16.90 7.04
N GLU A 263 6.86 16.34 7.15
CA GLU A 263 5.62 16.99 6.71
C GLU A 263 5.38 18.29 7.46
N ALA A 264 5.53 18.28 8.79
CA ALA A 264 5.40 19.47 9.62
C ALA A 264 6.41 20.56 9.23
N GLY A 265 7.67 20.19 9.04
CA GLY A 265 8.74 21.08 8.59
C GLY A 265 8.45 21.68 7.21
N LEU A 266 8.00 20.86 6.26
CA LEU A 266 7.62 21.29 4.91
C LEU A 266 6.45 22.30 4.96
N ILE A 267 5.39 21.99 5.69
CA ILE A 267 4.24 22.89 5.82
C ILE A 267 4.66 24.22 6.45
N LYS A 268 5.50 24.18 7.49
CA LYS A 268 6.04 25.39 8.12
C LYS A 268 6.82 26.26 7.12
N ALA A 269 7.70 25.65 6.32
CA ALA A 269 8.48 26.34 5.29
C ALA A 269 7.58 26.92 4.18
N LEU A 270 6.57 26.18 3.73
CA LEU A 270 5.62 26.63 2.72
C LEU A 270 4.77 27.80 3.23
N ARG A 271 4.32 27.78 4.48
CA ARG A 271 3.60 28.89 5.10
C ARG A 271 4.46 30.17 5.17
N ALA A 272 5.71 30.05 5.62
CA ALA A 272 6.65 31.16 5.67
C ALA A 272 6.87 31.78 4.28
N SER A 273 7.13 30.94 3.26
CA SER A 273 7.31 31.41 1.88
C SER A 273 6.05 32.06 1.31
N ALA A 274 4.86 31.53 1.62
CA ALA A 274 3.60 32.10 1.16
C ALA A 274 3.30 33.45 1.82
N ALA A 275 3.65 33.62 3.09
CA ALA A 275 3.52 34.91 3.81
C ALA A 275 4.49 35.94 3.24
N GLU A 276 5.76 35.60 3.01
CA GLU A 276 6.77 36.46 2.40
C GLU A 276 6.33 36.95 1.01
N LYS A 277 5.74 36.10 0.21
CA LYS A 277 5.19 36.43 -1.13
C LYS A 277 3.84 37.16 -1.08
N ASN A 278 3.30 37.46 0.09
CA ASN A 278 1.98 38.06 0.29
C ASN A 278 0.79 37.30 -0.33
N ILE A 279 0.93 35.97 -0.56
CA ILE A 279 -0.13 35.11 -1.05
C ILE A 279 -0.90 34.40 0.09
N LEU A 280 -0.37 34.44 1.32
CA LEU A 280 -1.05 33.98 2.53
C LEU A 280 -1.31 35.18 3.47
N LYS A 281 -2.56 35.36 3.86
CA LYS A 281 -2.97 36.28 4.87
C LYS A 281 -3.80 35.55 5.92
N GLU A 282 -3.37 35.52 7.16
CA GLU A 282 -4.09 34.90 8.26
C GLU A 282 -4.89 35.94 9.04
N GLY A 283 -6.20 35.72 9.13
CA GLY A 283 -7.08 36.56 9.96
C GLY A 283 -6.99 36.19 11.44
N ASN A 284 -7.28 37.15 12.32
CA ASN A 284 -7.29 36.90 13.76
C ASN A 284 -8.67 36.31 14.16
N TYR A 285 -8.79 34.99 14.10
CA TYR A 285 -10.04 34.24 14.39
C TYR A 285 -10.19 33.81 15.86
N ILE A 286 -9.23 34.23 16.74
CA ILE A 286 -9.25 33.85 18.18
C ILE A 286 -10.01 34.88 19.02
N LYS A 287 -10.66 35.87 18.43
CA LYS A 287 -11.50 36.82 19.19
C LYS A 287 -12.96 36.57 18.89
N GLN A 288 -13.59 35.69 19.61
CA GLN A 288 -14.97 35.76 20.08
C GLN A 288 -15.39 34.40 20.65
N ARG A 289 -15.04 34.16 21.89
CA ARG A 289 -15.81 33.37 22.84
C ARG A 289 -15.82 34.08 24.17
#